data_c96c0d6368c654a5b8ff2e9926a2d932
#
_entry.id   c96c0d6368c654a5b8ff2e9926a2d932
#
_cell.length_a   1.000
_cell.length_b   1.000
_cell.length_c   1.000
_cell.angle_alpha   90.00
_cell.angle_beta   90.00
_cell.angle_gamma   90.00
#
_symmetry.space_group_name_H-M   'P 1'
#
loop_
_entity.id
_entity.type
_entity.pdbx_description
1 polymer ?
#
loop_
_entity_poly.entity_id
_entity_poly.type
_entity_poly.pdbx_seq_one_letter_code
_entity_poly.pdbx_strand_id
1 'polypeptide(L)'
;MGQEGLRFVVFGATGAVGAATVRALLGNGNGIRSKAVFTVGRRPLDVAADPRLHQIVLPTLDNMDKDQDTINQLQGSVDIAIIALGTTRSAAGDAAAFKKVDVEYVAAAARLSKAVGA
;
A
#
# COMPACT_ATOMS: atom_id res chain seq x y z
N MET A 1 -20.56 3.25 -16.84
CA MET A 1 -20.35 2.11 -17.22
C MET A 1 -19.18 1.54 -16.64
N GLY A 2 -18.24 1.01 -17.19
CA GLY A 2 -17.09 0.38 -16.58
C GLY A 2 -16.28 1.26 -15.65
N GLN A 3 -16.77 2.43 -15.34
CA GLN A 3 -16.11 3.36 -14.46
C GLN A 3 -16.38 3.08 -12.99
N GLU A 4 -17.32 2.21 -12.72
CA GLU A 4 -17.65 1.88 -11.36
C GLU A 4 -16.54 1.07 -10.75
N GLY A 5 -16.14 1.46 -9.60
CA GLY A 5 -15.07 0.82 -8.90
C GLY A 5 -14.16 1.83 -8.27
N LEU A 6 -13.50 1.42 -7.22
CA LEU A 6 -12.59 2.27 -6.46
C LEU A 6 -11.15 1.90 -6.76
N ARG A 7 -10.29 2.87 -6.61
CA ARG A 7 -8.85 2.67 -6.79
C ARG A 7 -8.20 2.80 -5.42
N PHE A 8 -7.45 1.79 -5.06
CA PHE A 8 -6.85 1.66 -3.73
C PHE A 8 -5.34 1.73 -3.79
N VAL A 9 -4.72 2.24 -2.76
CA VAL A 9 -3.30 2.01 -2.50
C VAL A 9 -3.17 1.35 -1.14
N VAL A 10 -2.38 0.27 -1.08
CA VAL A 10 -2.17 -0.49 0.14
C VAL A 10 -0.70 -0.43 0.51
N PHE A 11 -0.42 0.06 1.70
CA PHE A 11 0.92 0.07 2.28
C PHE A 11 1.04 -1.09 3.26
N GLY A 12 2.12 -1.84 3.18
CA GLY A 12 2.32 -3.01 4.05
C GLY A 12 1.66 -4.28 3.52
N ALA A 13 1.55 -4.39 2.20
CA ALA A 13 0.84 -5.52 1.56
C ALA A 13 1.55 -6.87 1.76
N THR A 14 2.83 -6.89 2.12
CA THR A 14 3.55 -8.14 2.39
C THR A 14 3.28 -8.70 3.78
N GLY A 15 2.69 -7.91 4.68
CA GLY A 15 2.29 -8.41 6.00
C GLY A 15 0.99 -9.20 5.92
N ALA A 16 0.64 -9.89 7.02
CA ALA A 16 -0.54 -10.76 7.04
C ALA A 16 -1.84 -9.99 6.75
N VAL A 17 -2.02 -8.85 7.41
CA VAL A 17 -3.22 -8.03 7.22
C VAL A 17 -3.25 -7.40 5.84
N GLY A 18 -2.12 -6.83 5.41
CA GLY A 18 -2.03 -6.18 4.10
C GLY A 18 -2.23 -7.16 2.96
N ALA A 19 -1.64 -8.35 3.05
CA ALA A 19 -1.81 -9.38 2.03
C ALA A 19 -3.26 -9.85 1.95
N ALA A 20 -3.89 -10.06 3.09
CA ALA A 20 -5.31 -10.44 3.12
C ALA A 20 -6.19 -9.32 2.53
N THR A 21 -5.84 -8.07 2.81
CA THR A 21 -6.55 -6.92 2.25
C THR A 21 -6.46 -6.90 0.73
N VAL A 22 -5.27 -7.09 0.18
CA VAL A 22 -5.08 -7.11 -1.27
C VAL A 22 -5.90 -8.24 -1.90
N ARG A 23 -5.86 -9.44 -1.33
CA ARG A 23 -6.65 -10.55 -1.84
C ARG A 23 -8.14 -10.24 -1.80
N ALA A 24 -8.62 -9.62 -0.73
CA ALA A 24 -10.03 -9.24 -0.63
C ALA A 24 -10.41 -8.19 -1.68
N LEU A 25 -9.55 -7.21 -1.92
CA LEU A 25 -9.81 -6.16 -2.91
C LEU A 25 -9.84 -6.70 -4.33
N LEU A 26 -9.04 -7.72 -4.61
CA LEU A 26 -8.99 -8.32 -5.95
C LEU A 26 -10.00 -9.45 -6.12
N GLY A 27 -10.61 -9.91 -5.02
CA GLY A 27 -11.57 -11.00 -5.07
C GLY A 27 -12.94 -10.57 -5.59
N ASN A 28 -13.79 -11.56 -5.81
CA ASN A 28 -15.15 -11.34 -6.26
C ASN A 28 -16.12 -11.78 -5.16
N GLY A 29 -17.29 -11.18 -5.15
CA GLY A 29 -18.36 -11.63 -4.25
C GLY A 29 -18.33 -11.03 -2.86
N ASN A 30 -17.43 -10.07 -2.60
CA ASN A 30 -17.36 -9.40 -1.30
C ASN A 30 -18.03 -8.02 -1.30
N GLY A 31 -18.68 -7.64 -2.39
CA GLY A 31 -19.34 -6.35 -2.49
C GLY A 31 -18.45 -5.19 -2.82
N ILE A 32 -17.14 -5.40 -2.88
CA ILE A 32 -16.18 -4.35 -3.20
C ILE A 32 -15.84 -4.44 -4.68
N ARG A 33 -15.92 -3.32 -5.37
CA ARG A 33 -15.49 -3.22 -6.76
C ARG A 33 -14.19 -2.44 -6.82
N SER A 34 -13.12 -3.14 -7.13
CA SER A 34 -11.80 -2.53 -7.27
C SER A 34 -11.49 -2.32 -8.74
N LYS A 35 -11.29 -1.07 -9.13
CA LYS A 35 -10.85 -0.72 -10.48
C LYS A 35 -9.35 -0.86 -10.61
N ALA A 36 -8.62 -0.52 -9.56
CA ALA A 36 -7.18 -0.66 -9.50
C ALA A 36 -6.73 -0.82 -8.05
N VAL A 37 -5.69 -1.60 -7.84
CA VAL A 37 -5.07 -1.77 -6.53
C VAL A 37 -3.58 -1.54 -6.70
N PHE A 38 -3.06 -0.50 -6.06
CA PHE A 38 -1.64 -0.20 -6.02
C PHE A 38 -1.09 -0.69 -4.69
N THR A 39 0.12 -1.24 -4.70
CA THR A 39 0.82 -1.59 -3.47
C THR A 39 2.15 -0.88 -3.45
N VAL A 40 2.56 -0.43 -2.27
CA VAL A 40 3.87 0.20 -2.07
C VAL A 40 4.60 -0.59 -1.00
N GLY A 41 5.75 -1.11 -1.34
CA GLY A 41 6.53 -1.93 -0.43
C GLY A 41 7.94 -2.13 -0.90
N ARG A 42 8.73 -2.85 -0.10
CA ARG A 42 10.12 -3.13 -0.43
C ARG A 42 10.30 -4.42 -1.23
N ARG A 43 9.27 -5.25 -1.29
CA ARG A 43 9.32 -6.54 -1.99
C ARG A 43 8.03 -6.74 -2.77
N PRO A 44 8.10 -7.44 -3.90
CA PRO A 44 6.88 -7.79 -4.62
C PRO A 44 6.03 -8.78 -3.81
N LEU A 45 4.76 -8.77 -4.10
CA LEU A 45 3.81 -9.70 -3.47
C LEU A 45 3.88 -11.06 -4.15
N ASP A 46 3.67 -12.10 -3.36
CA ASP A 46 3.52 -13.46 -3.87
C ASP A 46 2.03 -13.74 -4.08
N VAL A 47 1.48 -13.14 -5.12
CA VAL A 47 0.06 -13.31 -5.48
C VAL A 47 -0.05 -13.51 -6.98
N ALA A 48 -1.17 -14.07 -7.41
CA ALA A 48 -1.43 -14.28 -8.82
C ALA A 48 -1.48 -12.96 -9.57
N ALA A 49 -1.02 -12.94 -10.79
CA ALA A 49 -1.06 -11.73 -11.62
C ALA A 49 -2.51 -11.31 -11.87
N ASP A 50 -2.74 -9.99 -11.77
CA ASP A 50 -4.04 -9.41 -12.01
C ASP A 50 -3.83 -8.07 -12.72
N PRO A 51 -4.54 -7.79 -13.82
CA PRO A 51 -4.34 -6.54 -14.55
C PRO A 51 -4.68 -5.30 -13.72
N ARG A 52 -5.44 -5.45 -12.63
CA ARG A 52 -5.76 -4.34 -11.75
C ARG A 52 -4.68 -4.07 -10.72
N LEU A 53 -3.76 -5.02 -10.51
CA LEU A 53 -2.72 -4.90 -9.49
C LEU A 53 -1.48 -4.23 -10.05
N HIS A 54 -1.08 -3.14 -9.41
CA HIS A 54 0.12 -2.38 -9.76
C HIS A 54 1.03 -2.31 -8.54
N GLN A 55 2.19 -2.92 -8.62
CA GLN A 55 3.12 -3.00 -7.50
C GLN A 55 4.24 -1.99 -7.65
N ILE A 56 4.39 -1.12 -6.65
CA ILE A 56 5.48 -0.16 -6.56
C ILE A 56 6.45 -0.71 -5.53
N VAL A 57 7.63 -1.13 -5.99
CA VAL A 57 8.65 -1.72 -5.12
C VAL A 57 9.78 -0.71 -4.95
N LEU A 58 10.04 -0.31 -3.71
CA LEU A 58 11.06 0.68 -3.37
C LEU A 58 12.17 0.01 -2.56
N PRO A 59 13.44 0.43 -2.74
CA PRO A 59 14.53 -0.14 -1.97
C PRO A 59 14.40 0.14 -0.47
N THR A 60 13.74 1.24 -0.12
CA THR A 60 13.45 1.60 1.25
C THR A 60 12.13 2.36 1.31
N LEU A 61 11.45 2.30 2.44
CA LEU A 61 10.25 3.10 2.67
C LEU A 61 10.57 4.47 3.29
N ASP A 62 11.85 4.73 3.57
CA ASP A 62 12.28 6.04 4.05
C ASP A 62 11.93 7.09 3.00
N ASN A 63 11.24 8.15 3.43
CA ASN A 63 10.89 9.27 2.56
C ASN A 63 10.09 8.86 1.31
N MET A 64 9.27 7.81 1.41
CA MET A 64 8.46 7.38 0.27
C MET A 64 7.49 8.47 -0.19
N ASP A 65 7.13 9.39 0.68
CA ASP A 65 6.29 10.54 0.36
C ASP A 65 7.01 11.60 -0.50
N LYS A 66 8.31 11.44 -0.70
CA LYS A 66 9.12 12.33 -1.53
C LYS A 66 9.63 11.65 -2.79
N ASP A 67 9.30 10.38 -2.99
CA ASP A 67 9.71 9.65 -4.18
C ASP A 67 8.86 10.08 -5.37
N GLN A 68 9.46 10.82 -6.30
CA GLN A 68 8.72 11.44 -7.38
C GLN A 68 8.04 10.42 -8.30
N ASP A 69 8.68 9.30 -8.57
CA ASP A 69 8.09 8.27 -9.42
C ASP A 69 6.84 7.68 -8.77
N THR A 70 6.89 7.43 -7.46
CA THR A 70 5.74 6.94 -6.70
C THR A 70 4.61 7.95 -6.72
N ILE A 71 4.93 9.22 -6.46
CA ILE A 71 3.95 10.30 -6.49
C ILE A 71 3.30 10.37 -7.88
N ASN A 72 4.09 10.31 -8.93
CA ASN A 72 3.59 10.40 -10.29
C ASN A 72 2.66 9.26 -10.65
N GLN A 73 2.95 8.06 -10.17
CA GLN A 73 2.11 6.90 -10.43
C GLN A 73 0.78 6.96 -9.69
N LEU A 74 0.78 7.49 -8.48
CA LEU A 74 -0.40 7.50 -7.61
C LEU A 74 -1.26 8.74 -7.76
N GLN A 75 -0.68 9.87 -8.15
CA GLN A 75 -1.40 11.14 -8.17
C GLN A 75 -2.58 11.09 -9.12
N GLY A 76 -3.77 11.38 -8.59
CA GLY A 76 -4.99 11.36 -9.37
C GLY A 76 -5.50 9.95 -9.72
N SER A 77 -4.84 8.90 -9.22
CA SER A 77 -5.15 7.52 -9.57
C SER A 77 -5.64 6.70 -8.38
N VAL A 78 -5.82 7.30 -7.21
CA VAL A 78 -6.18 6.59 -5.99
C VAL A 78 -7.32 7.31 -5.29
N ASP A 79 -8.32 6.55 -4.87
CA ASP A 79 -9.46 7.06 -4.12
C ASP A 79 -9.34 6.79 -2.62
N ILE A 80 -8.79 5.63 -2.25
CA ILE A 80 -8.71 5.19 -0.86
C ILE A 80 -7.31 4.64 -0.58
N ALA A 81 -6.73 5.06 0.53
CA ALA A 81 -5.47 4.53 1.01
C ALA A 81 -5.70 3.65 2.22
N ILE A 82 -5.07 2.49 2.24
CA ILE A 82 -5.11 1.56 3.36
C ILE A 82 -3.69 1.38 3.87
N ILE A 83 -3.47 1.74 5.13
CA ILE A 83 -2.15 1.66 5.73
C ILE A 83 -2.15 0.49 6.71
N ALA A 84 -1.52 -0.60 6.28
CA ALA A 84 -1.39 -1.83 7.07
C ALA A 84 0.06 -2.06 7.47
N LEU A 85 0.84 -0.99 7.54
CA LEU A 85 2.23 -1.05 8.00
C LEU A 85 2.24 -1.27 9.50
N GLY A 86 3.11 -2.18 9.93
CA GLY A 86 3.29 -2.48 11.32
C GLY A 86 4.17 -3.70 11.45
N THR A 87 4.73 -3.88 12.64
CA THR A 87 5.55 -5.04 12.94
C THR A 87 5.49 -5.30 14.44
N THR A 88 5.78 -6.51 14.87
CA THR A 88 5.92 -6.77 16.27
C THR A 88 7.32 -6.34 16.72
N ARG A 89 7.47 -6.03 17.99
CA ARG A 89 8.77 -5.66 18.53
C ARG A 89 9.79 -6.79 18.34
N SER A 90 9.34 -8.02 18.47
CA SER A 90 10.18 -9.19 18.25
C SER A 90 10.63 -9.30 16.79
N ALA A 91 9.71 -9.10 15.86
CA ALA A 91 10.03 -9.17 14.43
C ALA A 91 10.94 -8.04 13.98
N ALA A 92 10.80 -6.85 14.59
CA ALA A 92 11.64 -5.70 14.26
C ALA A 92 13.06 -5.83 14.82
N GLY A 93 13.25 -6.63 15.86
CA GLY A 93 14.56 -6.86 16.46
C GLY A 93 14.89 -5.94 17.63
N ASP A 94 14.50 -4.69 17.57
CA ASP A 94 14.73 -3.74 18.66
C ASP A 94 13.71 -2.62 18.65
N ALA A 95 13.73 -1.79 19.69
CA ALA A 95 12.76 -0.71 19.87
C ALA A 95 12.89 0.38 18.81
N ALA A 96 14.12 0.65 18.35
CA ALA A 96 14.33 1.69 17.33
C ALA A 96 13.74 1.26 15.99
N ALA A 97 13.97 0.02 15.58
CA ALA A 97 13.41 -0.51 14.34
C ALA A 97 11.89 -0.58 14.40
N PHE A 98 11.33 -0.98 15.54
CA PHE A 98 9.89 -1.00 15.75
C PHE A 98 9.29 0.39 15.57
N LYS A 99 9.88 1.40 16.21
CA LYS A 99 9.43 2.77 16.12
C LYS A 99 9.50 3.30 14.68
N LYS A 100 10.54 2.93 13.95
CA LYS A 100 10.71 3.37 12.57
C LYS A 100 9.53 2.91 11.70
N VAL A 101 9.13 1.66 11.82
CA VAL A 101 8.00 1.13 11.05
C VAL A 101 6.68 1.71 11.56
N ASP A 102 6.48 1.69 12.86
CA ASP A 102 5.18 2.03 13.47
C ASP A 102 4.90 3.53 13.45
N VAL A 103 5.91 4.38 13.42
CA VAL A 103 5.74 5.83 13.46
C VAL A 103 6.15 6.46 12.14
N GLU A 104 7.39 6.25 11.70
CA GLU A 104 7.94 6.99 10.57
C GLU A 104 7.34 6.55 9.25
N TYR A 105 7.22 5.24 9.02
CA TYR A 105 6.67 4.73 7.76
C TYR A 105 5.16 4.99 7.67
N VAL A 106 4.45 4.83 8.75
CA VAL A 106 3.01 5.13 8.77
C VAL A 106 2.77 6.61 8.50
N ALA A 107 3.55 7.49 9.11
CA ALA A 107 3.44 8.92 8.87
C ALA A 107 3.76 9.28 7.42
N ALA A 108 4.81 8.66 6.85
CA ALA A 108 5.17 8.91 5.45
C ALA A 108 4.07 8.41 4.50
N ALA A 109 3.49 7.25 4.79
CA ALA A 109 2.39 6.71 4.00
C ALA A 109 1.16 7.64 4.05
N ALA A 110 0.87 8.19 5.22
CA ALA A 110 -0.24 9.13 5.37
C ALA A 110 0.00 10.42 4.59
N ARG A 111 1.23 10.96 4.65
CA ARG A 111 1.57 12.16 3.88
C ARG A 111 1.47 11.92 2.39
N LEU A 112 1.98 10.77 1.93
CA LEU A 112 1.90 10.40 0.52
C LEU A 112 0.45 10.27 0.08
N SER A 113 -0.37 9.59 0.87
CA SER A 113 -1.80 9.41 0.57
C SER A 113 -2.51 10.75 0.41
N LYS A 114 -2.24 11.69 1.30
CA LYS A 114 -2.81 13.03 1.22
C LYS A 114 -2.31 13.77 -0.02
N ALA A 115 -1.03 13.67 -0.31
CA ALA A 115 -0.42 14.37 -1.43
C ALA A 115 -0.98 13.91 -2.77
N VAL A 116 -1.35 12.64 -2.90
CA VAL A 116 -1.86 12.08 -4.16
C VAL A 116 -3.39 12.09 -4.24
N GLY A 117 -4.06 12.63 -3.25
CA GLY A 117 -5.50 12.83 -3.27
C GLY A 117 -6.33 11.64 -2.80
N ALA A 118 -5.71 10.74 -2.07
CA ALA A 118 -6.43 9.58 -1.52
C ALA A 118 -7.15 9.93 -0.22
#